data_f6a2db6203da1d8688c424aa9e8bd868
#
_entry.id   f6a2db6203da1d8688c424aa9e8bd868
#
_cell.length_a   1.000
_cell.length_b   1.000
_cell.length_c   1.000
_cell.angle_alpha   90.00
_cell.angle_beta   90.00
_cell.angle_gamma   90.00
#
_symmetry.space_group_name_H-M   'P 1'
#
loop_
_entity.id
_entity.type
_entity.pdbx_description
1 polymer ?
#
loop_
_entity_poly.entity_id
_entity_poly.type
_entity_poly.pdbx_seq_one_letter_code
_entity_poly.pdbx_strand_id
1 'polypeptide(L)'
;MTVHAKVKAAFVEAEKAVKVTVAPGFENDADANAQWGTTRALIRNMIEGVTKGYEKTMHVVGTGWNASMAGKNLKLTVGLANSIVMPVPEGLTVVVDKAAGEITPVKISGVNRQAVGQFASAMRAKRKPEPYNGKGIKYAEEVIKRKQGKQFGA
;
A
#
# COMPACT_ATOMS: atom_id res chain seq x y z
N MET A 1 -5.53 -15.31 -10.39
CA MET A 1 -6.37 -15.48 -9.19
C MET A 1 -7.11 -16.80 -9.33
N THR A 2 -7.04 -17.67 -8.36
CA THR A 2 -7.86 -18.88 -8.28
C THR A 2 -9.15 -18.55 -7.54
N VAL A 3 -10.30 -18.82 -8.17
CA VAL A 3 -11.62 -18.66 -7.54
C VAL A 3 -11.89 -19.89 -6.68
N HIS A 4 -12.46 -19.70 -5.50
CA HIS A 4 -12.79 -20.81 -4.60
C HIS A 4 -13.84 -21.72 -5.24
N ALA A 5 -13.79 -23.05 -5.00
CA ALA A 5 -14.66 -24.03 -5.62
C ALA A 5 -16.17 -23.78 -5.38
N LYS A 6 -16.53 -23.17 -4.26
CA LYS A 6 -17.91 -22.83 -3.88
C LYS A 6 -18.45 -21.55 -4.56
N VAL A 7 -17.64 -20.86 -5.40
CA VAL A 7 -18.01 -19.59 -6.03
C VAL A 7 -17.75 -19.68 -7.53
N LYS A 8 -18.65 -19.14 -8.33
CA LYS A 8 -18.51 -19.03 -9.80
C LYS A 8 -18.44 -17.56 -10.18
N ALA A 9 -17.48 -17.23 -11.06
CA ALA A 9 -17.38 -15.92 -11.68
C ALA A 9 -17.56 -16.09 -13.21
N ALA A 10 -18.50 -15.37 -13.79
CA ALA A 10 -18.77 -15.39 -15.22
C ALA A 10 -18.83 -13.98 -15.78
N PHE A 11 -18.27 -13.79 -16.96
CA PHE A 11 -18.39 -12.53 -17.70
C PHE A 11 -19.68 -12.57 -18.52
N VAL A 12 -20.51 -11.55 -18.37
CA VAL A 12 -21.77 -11.37 -19.10
C VAL A 12 -21.57 -10.28 -20.15
N GLU A 13 -21.44 -10.66 -21.40
CA GLU A 13 -21.16 -9.75 -22.54
C GLU A 13 -22.24 -8.69 -22.72
N ALA A 14 -23.51 -9.07 -22.56
CA ALA A 14 -24.64 -8.15 -22.74
C ALA A 14 -24.60 -6.96 -21.77
N GLU A 15 -24.12 -7.17 -20.55
CA GLU A 15 -24.04 -6.13 -19.51
C GLU A 15 -22.61 -5.58 -19.36
N LYS A 16 -21.62 -6.16 -20.07
CA LYS A 16 -20.18 -5.87 -19.90
C LYS A 16 -19.74 -5.92 -18.42
N ALA A 17 -20.29 -6.89 -17.70
CA ALA A 17 -20.12 -7.02 -16.25
C ALA A 17 -19.66 -8.44 -15.87
N VAL A 18 -18.90 -8.53 -14.78
CA VAL A 18 -18.53 -9.81 -14.17
C VAL A 18 -19.54 -10.12 -13.07
N LYS A 19 -20.35 -11.16 -13.26
CA LYS A 19 -21.26 -11.69 -12.24
C LYS A 19 -20.56 -12.75 -11.40
N VAL A 20 -20.62 -12.58 -10.10
CA VAL A 20 -20.09 -13.54 -9.12
C VAL A 20 -21.28 -14.15 -8.38
N THR A 21 -21.41 -15.46 -8.43
CA THR A 21 -22.52 -16.21 -7.80
C THR A 21 -21.97 -17.33 -6.94
N VAL A 22 -22.72 -17.72 -5.93
CA VAL A 22 -22.44 -18.92 -5.15
C VAL A 22 -22.74 -20.14 -6.01
N ALA A 23 -21.94 -21.20 -5.91
CA ALA A 23 -22.15 -22.44 -6.64
C ALA A 23 -23.44 -23.13 -6.15
N PRO A 24 -24.20 -23.78 -7.05
CA PRO A 24 -25.42 -24.52 -6.67
C PRO A 24 -25.14 -25.54 -5.57
N GLY A 25 -26.00 -25.62 -4.59
CA GLY A 25 -25.87 -26.53 -3.43
C GLY A 25 -25.15 -25.91 -2.22
N PHE A 26 -24.61 -24.67 -2.32
CA PHE A 26 -23.93 -23.98 -1.21
C PHE A 26 -24.61 -22.64 -0.84
N GLU A 27 -25.87 -22.45 -1.22
CA GLU A 27 -26.59 -21.17 -1.06
C GLU A 27 -26.75 -20.75 0.41
N ASN A 28 -26.88 -21.70 1.32
CA ASN A 28 -27.03 -21.46 2.76
C ASN A 28 -25.71 -21.64 3.55
N ASP A 29 -24.60 -21.87 2.86
CA ASP A 29 -23.31 -22.07 3.51
C ASP A 29 -22.66 -20.71 3.83
N ALA A 30 -22.37 -20.47 5.11
CA ALA A 30 -21.71 -19.25 5.60
C ALA A 30 -20.34 -19.03 4.96
N ASP A 31 -19.56 -20.10 4.75
CA ASP A 31 -18.25 -20.04 4.09
C ASP A 31 -18.38 -19.63 2.62
N ALA A 32 -19.39 -20.19 1.91
CA ALA A 32 -19.62 -19.84 0.51
C ALA A 32 -19.99 -18.36 0.35
N ASN A 33 -20.81 -17.81 1.24
CA ASN A 33 -21.17 -16.40 1.26
C ASN A 33 -19.96 -15.50 1.56
N ALA A 34 -19.09 -15.90 2.51
CA ALA A 34 -17.85 -15.18 2.80
C ALA A 34 -16.91 -15.18 1.60
N GLN A 35 -16.72 -16.32 0.93
CA GLN A 35 -15.89 -16.45 -0.27
C GLN A 35 -16.46 -15.67 -1.47
N TRP A 36 -17.79 -15.65 -1.63
CA TRP A 36 -18.46 -14.84 -2.64
C TRP A 36 -18.16 -13.35 -2.44
N GLY A 37 -18.33 -12.83 -1.22
CA GLY A 37 -18.02 -11.43 -0.91
C GLY A 37 -16.57 -11.07 -1.15
N THR A 38 -15.64 -11.92 -0.73
CA THR A 38 -14.19 -11.74 -0.94
C THR A 38 -13.85 -11.75 -2.42
N THR A 39 -14.36 -12.72 -3.19
CA THR A 39 -14.11 -12.84 -4.63
C THR A 39 -14.62 -11.62 -5.38
N ARG A 40 -15.84 -11.17 -5.07
CA ARG A 40 -16.43 -9.95 -5.65
C ARG A 40 -15.57 -8.72 -5.40
N ALA A 41 -15.10 -8.54 -4.15
CA ALA A 41 -14.25 -7.41 -3.79
C ALA A 41 -12.89 -7.45 -4.51
N LEU A 42 -12.29 -8.62 -4.63
CA LEU A 42 -11.02 -8.79 -5.35
C LEU A 42 -11.17 -8.49 -6.84
N ILE A 43 -12.21 -8.99 -7.50
CA ILE A 43 -12.47 -8.71 -8.92
C ILE A 43 -12.71 -7.21 -9.13
N ARG A 44 -13.50 -6.56 -8.27
CA ARG A 44 -13.68 -5.12 -8.31
C ARG A 44 -12.34 -4.37 -8.21
N ASN A 45 -11.51 -4.74 -7.24
CA ASN A 45 -10.19 -4.13 -7.08
C ASN A 45 -9.30 -4.34 -8.33
N MET A 46 -9.38 -5.49 -9.00
CA MET A 46 -8.65 -5.74 -10.24
C MET A 46 -9.12 -4.84 -11.37
N ILE A 47 -10.44 -4.69 -11.54
CA ILE A 47 -11.03 -3.82 -12.58
C ILE A 47 -10.61 -2.36 -12.32
N GLU A 48 -10.76 -1.87 -11.09
CA GLU A 48 -10.33 -0.53 -10.71
C GLU A 48 -8.83 -0.33 -10.93
N GLY A 49 -8.02 -1.33 -10.61
CA GLY A 49 -6.57 -1.27 -10.79
C GLY A 49 -6.13 -1.20 -12.26
N VAL A 50 -6.83 -1.89 -13.16
CA VAL A 50 -6.53 -1.83 -14.60
C VAL A 50 -7.03 -0.53 -15.22
N THR A 51 -8.16 0.01 -14.74
CA THR A 51 -8.76 1.23 -15.32
C THR A 51 -8.13 2.51 -14.79
N LYS A 52 -7.95 2.62 -13.47
CA LYS A 52 -7.48 3.86 -12.81
C LYS A 52 -6.06 3.74 -12.26
N GLY A 53 -5.62 2.51 -11.94
CA GLY A 53 -4.42 2.29 -11.15
C GLY A 53 -4.64 2.60 -9.67
N TYR A 54 -3.66 2.20 -8.85
CA TYR A 54 -3.61 2.56 -7.44
C TYR A 54 -2.35 3.34 -7.16
N GLU A 55 -2.47 4.35 -6.32
CA GLU A 55 -1.36 5.18 -5.88
C GLU A 55 -1.38 5.32 -4.34
N LYS A 56 -0.21 5.26 -3.73
CA LYS A 56 0.01 5.62 -2.34
C LYS A 56 1.23 6.51 -2.22
N THR A 57 1.06 7.66 -1.59
CA THR A 57 2.13 8.60 -1.32
C THR A 57 2.66 8.39 0.09
N MET A 58 3.96 8.20 0.21
CA MET A 58 4.69 8.08 1.47
C MET A 58 5.55 9.30 1.70
N HIS A 59 5.68 9.74 2.94
CA HIS A 59 6.55 10.81 3.33
C HIS A 59 7.71 10.27 4.19
N VAL A 60 8.92 10.51 3.74
CA VAL A 60 10.13 10.30 4.55
C VAL A 60 10.43 11.64 5.23
N VAL A 61 10.25 11.70 6.55
CA VAL A 61 10.37 12.92 7.35
C VAL A 61 11.60 12.84 8.24
N GLY A 62 12.50 13.79 8.10
CA GLY A 62 13.68 13.90 8.96
C GLY A 62 14.80 14.72 8.32
N THR A 63 15.52 15.47 9.16
CA THR A 63 16.65 16.28 8.73
C THR A 63 17.79 15.38 8.20
N GLY A 64 18.20 15.59 6.95
CA GLY A 64 19.23 14.77 6.30
C GLY A 64 18.75 13.38 5.86
N TRP A 65 17.45 13.05 6.03
CA TRP A 65 16.91 11.81 5.53
C TRP A 65 16.52 11.95 4.07
N ASN A 66 16.75 10.90 3.31
CA ASN A 66 16.53 10.92 1.88
C ASN A 66 16.03 9.57 1.35
N ALA A 67 15.36 9.63 0.24
CA ALA A 67 14.99 8.47 -0.58
C ALA A 67 15.54 8.69 -1.99
N SER A 68 16.05 7.66 -2.64
CA SER A 68 16.52 7.71 -4.02
C SER A 68 16.30 6.38 -4.73
N MET A 69 16.10 6.43 -6.02
CA MET A 69 16.04 5.22 -6.85
C MET A 69 17.45 4.80 -7.27
N ALA A 70 17.80 3.55 -7.03
CA ALA A 70 19.03 2.91 -7.47
C ALA A 70 18.67 1.75 -8.41
N GLY A 71 18.46 2.04 -9.69
CA GLY A 71 17.93 1.09 -10.67
C GLY A 71 16.52 0.62 -10.28
N LYS A 72 16.35 -0.68 -10.07
CA LYS A 72 15.07 -1.29 -9.64
C LYS A 72 14.89 -1.31 -8.11
N ASN A 73 15.77 -0.67 -7.36
CA ASN A 73 15.73 -0.66 -5.91
C ASN A 73 15.47 0.75 -5.36
N LEU A 74 14.67 0.83 -4.32
CA LEU A 74 14.49 2.06 -3.53
C LEU A 74 15.54 2.07 -2.41
N LYS A 75 16.41 3.06 -2.41
CA LYS A 75 17.41 3.30 -1.36
C LYS A 75 16.87 4.35 -0.39
N LEU A 76 16.85 4.01 0.89
CA LEU A 76 16.38 4.87 1.97
C LEU A 76 17.51 5.17 2.94
N THR A 77 17.76 6.45 3.18
CA THR A 77 18.68 6.93 4.22
C THR A 77 17.82 7.57 5.32
N VAL A 78 17.65 6.87 6.43
CA VAL A 78 16.63 7.20 7.46
C VAL A 78 17.24 7.22 8.87
N GLY A 79 18.39 7.85 9.01
CA GLY A 79 19.07 8.01 10.31
C GLY A 79 19.60 6.70 10.89
N LEU A 80 19.90 5.73 10.05
CA LEU A 80 20.63 4.52 10.38
C LEU A 80 22.04 4.62 9.79
N ALA A 81 23.02 3.93 10.40
CA ALA A 81 24.40 3.89 9.90
C ALA A 81 24.46 3.37 8.44
N ASN A 82 23.63 2.38 8.13
CA ASN A 82 23.53 1.83 6.79
C ASN A 82 22.27 2.33 6.07
N SER A 83 22.39 2.58 4.76
CA SER A 83 21.21 2.81 3.92
C SER A 83 20.44 1.50 3.68
N ILE A 84 19.13 1.59 3.78
CA ILE A 84 18.25 0.44 3.52
C ILE A 84 17.94 0.38 2.04
N VAL A 85 18.16 -0.77 1.43
CA VAL A 85 17.83 -1.04 0.02
C VAL A 85 16.61 -1.95 -0.02
N MET A 86 15.54 -1.50 -0.69
CA MET A 86 14.31 -2.25 -0.87
C MET A 86 14.11 -2.56 -2.35
N PRO A 87 14.06 -3.84 -2.76
CA PRO A 87 13.73 -4.19 -4.14
C PRO A 87 12.28 -3.81 -4.44
N VAL A 88 12.06 -3.13 -5.56
CA VAL A 88 10.71 -2.80 -6.03
C VAL A 88 10.15 -4.02 -6.77
N PRO A 89 9.01 -4.58 -6.34
CA PRO A 89 8.38 -5.70 -7.01
C PRO A 89 7.98 -5.35 -8.46
N GLU A 90 7.92 -6.35 -9.32
CA GLU A 90 7.43 -6.17 -10.69
C GLU A 90 5.97 -5.70 -10.70
N GLY A 91 5.65 -4.81 -11.63
CA GLY A 91 4.32 -4.19 -11.72
C GLY A 91 4.08 -3.01 -10.78
N LEU A 92 5.10 -2.59 -10.02
CA LEU A 92 5.09 -1.35 -9.26
C LEU A 92 6.03 -0.31 -9.88
N THR A 93 5.59 0.92 -9.89
CA THR A 93 6.40 2.09 -10.24
C THR A 93 6.57 2.94 -9.00
N VAL A 94 7.82 3.25 -8.66
CA VAL A 94 8.16 4.10 -7.53
C VAL A 94 8.82 5.37 -8.06
N VAL A 95 8.26 6.51 -7.71
CA VAL A 95 8.79 7.82 -8.07
C VAL A 95 9.15 8.57 -6.78
N VAL A 96 10.36 9.06 -6.72
CA VAL A 96 10.82 9.89 -5.60
C VAL A 96 10.79 11.33 -6.07
N ASP A 97 9.96 12.14 -5.47
CA ASP A 97 9.88 13.57 -5.74
C ASP A 97 11.01 14.32 -5.00
N LYS A 98 11.28 15.55 -5.45
CA LYS A 98 12.27 16.40 -4.79
C LYS A 98 11.86 16.68 -3.34
N ALA A 99 12.83 16.65 -2.45
CA ALA A 99 12.62 16.97 -1.05
C ALA A 99 12.06 18.40 -0.90
N ALA A 100 10.98 18.53 -0.16
CA ALA A 100 10.39 19.81 0.24
C ALA A 100 10.74 20.05 1.72
N GLY A 101 11.84 20.73 1.98
CA GLY A 101 12.38 20.91 3.33
C GLY A 101 12.82 19.58 3.95
N GLU A 102 12.20 19.19 5.06
CA GLU A 102 12.52 17.95 5.78
C GLU A 102 11.71 16.74 5.30
N ILE A 103 10.88 16.89 4.27
CA ILE A 103 9.98 15.85 3.77
C ILE A 103 10.41 15.44 2.37
N THR A 104 10.69 14.17 2.16
CA THR A 104 10.89 13.59 0.84
C THR A 104 9.66 12.74 0.48
N PRO A 105 8.84 13.17 -0.48
CA PRO A 105 7.67 12.39 -0.91
C PRO A 105 8.10 11.25 -1.83
N VAL A 106 7.50 10.08 -1.62
CA VAL A 106 7.71 8.89 -2.43
C VAL A 106 6.35 8.39 -2.88
N LYS A 107 6.10 8.41 -4.19
CA LYS A 107 4.87 7.91 -4.80
C LYS A 107 5.06 6.48 -5.25
N ILE A 108 4.16 5.63 -4.85
CA ILE A 108 4.13 4.20 -5.19
C ILE A 108 2.86 3.96 -5.98
N SER A 109 2.99 3.59 -7.23
CA SER A 109 1.84 3.32 -8.12
C SER A 109 1.91 1.93 -8.73
N GLY A 110 0.75 1.36 -9.06
CA GLY A 110 0.65 0.05 -9.68
C GLY A 110 -0.79 -0.39 -9.89
N VAL A 111 -0.94 -1.45 -10.67
CA VAL A 111 -2.26 -2.03 -10.97
C VAL A 111 -2.78 -2.86 -9.80
N ASN A 112 -1.90 -3.52 -9.07
CA ASN A 112 -2.28 -4.40 -7.98
C ASN A 112 -2.33 -3.65 -6.65
N ARG A 113 -3.55 -3.42 -6.13
CA ARG A 113 -3.81 -2.76 -4.85
C ARG A 113 -3.05 -3.40 -3.69
N GLN A 114 -2.99 -4.73 -3.65
CA GLN A 114 -2.31 -5.46 -2.58
C GLN A 114 -0.81 -5.22 -2.61
N ALA A 115 -0.18 -5.30 -3.80
CA ALA A 115 1.25 -5.08 -3.96
C ALA A 115 1.65 -3.63 -3.58
N VAL A 116 0.87 -2.62 -4.04
CA VAL A 116 1.07 -1.22 -3.66
C VAL A 116 1.00 -1.03 -2.14
N GLY A 117 -0.05 -1.58 -1.50
CA GLY A 117 -0.25 -1.47 -0.07
C GLY A 117 0.82 -2.20 0.74
N GLN A 118 1.22 -3.39 0.31
CA GLN A 118 2.24 -4.20 0.97
C GLN A 118 3.63 -3.52 0.90
N PHE A 119 4.00 -2.98 -0.27
CA PHE A 119 5.26 -2.26 -0.42
C PHE A 119 5.29 -0.99 0.44
N ALA A 120 4.22 -0.20 0.44
CA ALA A 120 4.08 0.99 1.29
C ALA A 120 4.17 0.65 2.79
N SER A 121 3.50 -0.41 3.22
CA SER A 121 3.55 -0.92 4.60
C SER A 121 4.96 -1.40 4.99
N ALA A 122 5.62 -2.16 4.10
CA ALA A 122 7.00 -2.61 4.30
C ALA A 122 7.98 -1.44 4.40
N MET A 123 7.79 -0.39 3.57
CA MET A 123 8.58 0.84 3.63
C MET A 123 8.39 1.54 4.98
N ARG A 124 7.14 1.70 5.45
CA ARG A 124 6.85 2.31 6.75
C ARG A 124 7.45 1.52 7.92
N ALA A 125 7.44 0.19 7.84
CA ALA A 125 8.00 -0.68 8.87
C ALA A 125 9.53 -0.51 9.06
N LYS A 126 10.27 -0.04 8.04
CA LYS A 126 11.72 0.19 8.13
C LYS A 126 12.08 1.29 9.13
N ARG A 127 11.26 2.33 9.24
CA ARG A 127 11.43 3.38 10.24
C ARG A 127 10.09 4.00 10.57
N LYS A 128 9.39 3.44 11.55
CA LYS A 128 8.11 3.96 12.03
C LYS A 128 8.27 5.39 12.55
N PRO A 129 7.28 6.26 12.37
CA PRO A 129 7.35 7.64 12.85
C PRO A 129 7.40 7.67 14.38
N GLU A 130 8.26 8.49 14.93
CA GLU A 130 8.37 8.71 16.36
C GLU A 130 7.33 9.74 16.85
N PRO A 131 6.85 9.61 18.10
CA PRO A 131 5.79 10.49 18.60
C PRO A 131 6.27 11.86 19.06
N TYR A 132 7.58 12.11 19.19
CA TYR A 132 8.10 13.38 19.73
C TYR A 132 8.38 14.40 18.63
N ASN A 133 9.31 14.13 17.71
CA ASN A 133 9.66 15.01 16.60
C ASN A 133 8.85 14.69 15.32
N GLY A 134 8.23 13.51 15.26
CA GLY A 134 7.52 13.05 14.09
C GLY A 134 8.41 12.56 12.95
N LYS A 135 9.73 12.34 13.22
CA LYS A 135 10.66 11.77 12.26
C LYS A 135 10.33 10.32 11.97
N GLY A 136 10.33 9.92 10.72
CA GLY A 136 9.97 8.56 10.31
C GLY A 136 9.40 8.50 8.91
N ILE A 137 9.01 7.30 8.50
CA ILE A 137 8.31 7.05 7.25
C ILE A 137 6.83 6.90 7.57
N LYS A 138 6.00 7.78 7.04
CA LYS A 138 4.55 7.80 7.25
C LYS A 138 3.79 7.85 5.93
N TYR A 139 2.51 7.51 5.96
CA TYR A 139 1.61 7.80 4.85
C TYR A 139 1.37 9.32 4.77
N ALA A 140 1.12 9.84 3.58
CA ALA A 140 0.83 11.27 3.40
C ALA A 140 -0.38 11.73 4.23
N GLU A 141 -1.39 10.87 4.33
CA GLU A 141 -2.63 11.10 5.08
C GLU A 141 -2.48 10.88 6.60
N GLU A 142 -1.36 10.28 7.06
CA GLU A 142 -1.16 9.88 8.46
C GLU A 142 -0.82 11.08 9.34
N VAL A 143 -1.69 11.37 10.30
CA VAL A 143 -1.47 12.40 11.32
C VAL A 143 -0.87 11.73 12.57
N ILE A 144 0.34 12.16 12.95
CA ILE A 144 1.03 11.64 14.13
C ILE A 144 0.66 12.49 15.32
N LYS A 145 0.06 11.85 16.34
CA LYS A 145 -0.17 12.51 17.64
C LYS A 145 1.16 12.69 18.36
N ARG A 146 1.65 13.93 18.41
CA ARG A 146 2.89 14.26 19.10
C ARG A 146 2.68 14.27 20.62
N LYS A 147 3.65 13.71 21.33
CA LYS A 147 3.74 13.79 22.79
C LYS A 147 4.64 14.94 23.17
N GLN A 148 4.32 15.62 24.27
CA GLN A 148 5.24 16.60 24.87
C GLN A 148 6.41 15.83 25.49
N GLY A 149 7.64 16.29 25.21
CA GLY A 149 8.84 15.82 25.87
C GLY A 149 8.85 16.25 27.35
N LYS A 150 9.79 15.72 28.13
CA LYS A 150 10.01 16.21 29.49
C LYS A 150 10.39 17.69 29.44
N GLN A 151 9.62 18.54 30.08
CA GLN A 151 10.04 19.91 30.38
C GLN A 151 11.02 19.82 31.53
N PHE A 152 12.27 20.21 31.29
CA PHE A 152 13.24 20.40 32.36
C PHE A 152 12.96 21.75 33.04
N GLY A 153 12.60 21.72 34.28
CA GLY A 153 12.54 22.89 35.14
C GLY A 153 11.17 23.56 35.21
N ALA A 154 10.41 23.21 36.22
CA ALA A 154 9.64 24.11 37.03
C ALA A 154 10.06 23.88 38.45
#